data_2f33cce1ccc5cd340490704898aac8f1
#
_entry.id   2f33cce1ccc5cd340490704898aac8f1
#
_cell.length_a   1.000
_cell.length_b   1.000
_cell.length_c   1.000
_cell.angle_alpha   90.00
_cell.angle_beta   90.00
_cell.angle_gamma   90.00
#
_symmetry.space_group_name_H-M   'P 1'
#
loop_
_entity.id
_entity.type
_entity.pdbx_description
1 polymer ?
#
loop_
_entity_poly.entity_id
_entity_poly.type
_entity_poly.pdbx_seq_one_letter_code
_entity_poly.pdbx_strand_id
1 'polypeptide(L)'
;YIFVYGRIPGYKNNRRPQTMDREPPVSVVVPLFSEDYSFVEERLPLILAQNYPDFEVVIVYVGHDSDFYEDLARLKQSFTQITTTKIQLDPRFPISRKMALNVGIKSAHYECMVFTSTDAVPQTDRWLSLMAKGFMRGEIVVGYCGVERRKGFANYMMRTGRMMQSAAWIARAVQRRAYRGTLHNYGFTKRIYFGANGFSHLNMNIGEDDLFMQRVMTRDNVSVILSPRATLREKTWGGMGWWMSQLRYY
;
A
#
# COMPACT_ATOMS: atom_id res chain seq x y z
N TYR A 1 24.00 15.28 -5.00
CA TYR A 1 23.29 14.73 -3.81
C TYR A 1 22.45 15.81 -3.13
N ILE A 2 23.00 16.97 -2.73
CA ILE A 2 22.28 18.04 -2.01
C ILE A 2 21.05 18.54 -2.79
N PHE A 3 21.15 18.74 -4.09
CA PHE A 3 20.03 19.20 -4.95
C PHE A 3 18.90 18.16 -5.08
N VAL A 4 19.19 16.89 -4.94
CA VAL A 4 18.20 15.81 -5.06
C VAL A 4 17.52 15.53 -3.72
N TYR A 5 18.28 15.34 -2.65
CA TYR A 5 17.77 14.93 -1.34
C TYR A 5 17.41 16.10 -0.42
N GLY A 6 18.04 17.26 -0.60
CA GLY A 6 17.84 18.44 0.25
C GLY A 6 16.42 19.03 0.22
N ARG A 7 15.59 18.64 -0.74
CA ARG A 7 14.19 19.05 -0.81
C ARG A 7 13.24 18.21 0.04
N ILE A 8 13.66 17.05 0.51
CA ILE A 8 12.83 16.14 1.32
C ILE A 8 12.45 16.78 2.66
N PRO A 9 13.41 17.33 3.47
CA PRO A 9 13.08 17.87 4.79
C PRO A 9 12.13 19.07 4.78
N GLY A 10 12.17 19.87 3.74
CA GLY A 10 11.31 21.06 3.58
C GLY A 10 10.04 20.84 2.80
N TYR A 11 9.75 19.60 2.40
CA TYR A 11 8.58 19.31 1.58
C TYR A 11 7.28 19.41 2.40
N LYS A 12 6.34 20.16 1.83
CA LYS A 12 4.98 20.29 2.34
C LYS A 12 3.99 20.03 1.22
N ASN A 13 3.17 18.99 1.34
CA ASN A 13 2.18 18.65 0.33
C ASN A 13 1.10 19.74 0.14
N ASN A 14 0.87 20.56 1.16
CA ASN A 14 -0.09 21.67 1.13
C ASN A 14 0.24 22.78 0.12
N ARG A 15 1.43 22.78 -0.48
CA ARG A 15 1.80 23.69 -1.58
C ARG A 15 1.18 23.32 -2.92
N ARG A 16 0.55 22.16 -3.04
CA ARG A 16 -0.19 21.76 -4.25
C ARG A 16 -1.62 22.28 -4.18
N PRO A 17 -2.21 22.66 -5.32
CA PRO A 17 -3.62 23.03 -5.37
C PRO A 17 -4.48 21.86 -4.92
N GLN A 18 -5.59 22.16 -4.31
CA GLN A 18 -6.58 21.21 -3.87
C GLN A 18 -7.52 20.88 -5.04
N THR A 19 -7.77 19.62 -5.28
CA THR A 19 -8.64 19.12 -6.36
C THR A 19 -10.00 18.64 -5.85
N MET A 20 -10.13 18.49 -4.51
CA MET A 20 -11.37 18.10 -3.84
C MET A 20 -11.62 19.03 -2.65
N ASP A 21 -12.89 19.35 -2.39
CA ASP A 21 -13.29 20.26 -1.31
C ASP A 21 -13.31 19.59 0.07
N ARG A 22 -13.47 18.26 0.12
CA ARG A 22 -13.50 17.47 1.36
C ARG A 22 -12.69 16.18 1.22
N GLU A 23 -12.31 15.64 2.37
CA GLU A 23 -11.62 14.35 2.45
C GLU A 23 -12.53 13.24 1.89
N PRO A 24 -12.06 12.44 0.91
CA PRO A 24 -12.87 11.41 0.27
C PRO A 24 -12.96 10.15 1.12
N PRO A 25 -14.03 9.36 1.02
CA PRO A 25 -14.06 8.01 1.58
C PRO A 25 -13.01 7.12 0.90
N VAL A 26 -12.46 6.15 1.64
CA VAL A 26 -11.30 5.35 1.20
C VAL A 26 -11.53 3.85 1.39
N SER A 27 -11.22 3.06 0.37
CA SER A 27 -11.12 1.60 0.47
C SER A 27 -9.67 1.18 0.70
N VAL A 28 -9.40 0.50 1.80
CA VAL A 28 -8.08 -0.09 2.10
C VAL A 28 -8.05 -1.50 1.55
N VAL A 29 -7.24 -1.75 0.52
CA VAL A 29 -7.16 -3.07 -0.14
C VAL A 29 -5.96 -3.84 0.40
N VAL A 30 -6.23 -5.04 0.94
CA VAL A 30 -5.22 -5.91 1.56
C VAL A 30 -5.29 -7.30 0.90
N PRO A 31 -4.34 -7.65 0.00
CA PRO A 31 -4.20 -9.01 -0.50
C PRO A 31 -3.61 -9.93 0.58
N LEU A 32 -4.20 -11.09 0.76
CA LEU A 32 -3.83 -12.10 1.75
C LEU A 32 -3.57 -13.44 1.05
N PHE A 33 -2.31 -13.91 1.04
CA PHE A 33 -1.87 -15.08 0.27
C PHE A 33 -1.67 -16.35 1.09
N SER A 34 -1.97 -16.30 2.37
CA SER A 34 -1.85 -17.44 3.28
C SER A 34 -2.84 -17.30 4.42
N GLU A 35 -3.01 -18.38 5.18
CA GLU A 35 -3.81 -18.43 6.40
C GLU A 35 -3.09 -17.72 7.55
N ASP A 36 -3.01 -16.40 7.47
CA ASP A 36 -2.30 -15.55 8.45
C ASP A 36 -3.23 -15.09 9.57
N TYR A 37 -3.46 -15.95 10.56
CA TYR A 37 -4.22 -15.61 11.77
C TYR A 37 -3.59 -14.45 12.56
N SER A 38 -2.27 -14.34 12.54
CA SER A 38 -1.59 -13.22 13.20
C SER A 38 -1.89 -11.86 12.53
N PHE A 39 -2.16 -11.87 11.22
CA PHE A 39 -2.71 -10.66 10.57
C PHE A 39 -4.10 -10.34 11.10
N VAL A 40 -4.96 -11.31 11.18
CA VAL A 40 -6.36 -11.14 11.60
C VAL A 40 -6.45 -10.65 13.04
N GLU A 41 -5.68 -11.26 13.95
CA GLU A 41 -5.77 -11.00 15.39
C GLU A 41 -4.99 -9.76 15.83
N GLU A 42 -3.82 -9.49 15.25
CA GLU A 42 -2.92 -8.44 15.74
C GLU A 42 -2.90 -7.19 14.86
N ARG A 43 -2.97 -7.34 13.53
CA ARG A 43 -2.67 -6.24 12.59
C ARG A 43 -3.91 -5.63 11.96
N LEU A 44 -4.89 -6.45 11.62
CA LEU A 44 -6.17 -5.96 11.10
C LEU A 44 -6.87 -5.00 12.09
N PRO A 45 -6.89 -5.26 13.40
CA PRO A 45 -7.46 -4.31 14.36
C PRO A 45 -6.79 -2.93 14.32
N LEU A 46 -5.49 -2.84 14.03
CA LEU A 46 -4.79 -1.55 13.91
C LEU A 46 -5.19 -0.77 12.66
N ILE A 47 -5.59 -1.48 11.60
CA ILE A 47 -6.17 -0.86 10.40
C ILE A 47 -7.60 -0.41 10.67
N LEU A 48 -8.39 -1.22 11.38
CA LEU A 48 -9.77 -0.90 11.72
C LEU A 48 -9.89 0.24 12.74
N ALA A 49 -8.88 0.42 13.59
CA ALA A 49 -8.81 1.48 14.60
C ALA A 49 -8.34 2.83 14.04
N GLN A 50 -8.26 3.00 12.72
CA GLN A 50 -7.88 4.29 12.15
C GLN A 50 -8.93 5.36 12.43
N ASN A 51 -8.48 6.52 12.87
CA ASN A 51 -9.35 7.67 13.12
C ASN A 51 -9.73 8.35 11.79
N TYR A 52 -10.65 7.71 11.08
CA TYR A 52 -11.20 8.19 9.82
C TYR A 52 -12.68 7.79 9.69
N PRO A 53 -13.58 8.72 9.31
CA PRO A 53 -15.02 8.45 9.40
C PRO A 53 -15.52 7.45 8.37
N ASP A 54 -15.08 7.60 7.11
CA ASP A 54 -15.66 6.88 5.99
C ASP A 54 -14.61 6.02 5.29
N PHE A 55 -14.43 4.79 5.75
CA PHE A 55 -13.55 3.83 5.09
C PHE A 55 -14.05 2.39 5.19
N GLU A 56 -13.55 1.55 4.31
CA GLU A 56 -13.69 0.10 4.37
C GLU A 56 -12.33 -0.58 4.23
N VAL A 57 -12.26 -1.84 4.65
CA VAL A 57 -11.12 -2.72 4.46
C VAL A 57 -11.53 -3.88 3.59
N VAL A 58 -10.96 -3.96 2.39
CA VAL A 58 -11.22 -5.04 1.42
C VAL A 58 -10.11 -6.07 1.52
N ILE A 59 -10.42 -7.22 2.11
CA ILE A 59 -9.48 -8.34 2.25
C ILE A 59 -9.71 -9.30 1.09
N VAL A 60 -8.67 -9.52 0.28
CA VAL A 60 -8.71 -10.46 -0.84
C VAL A 60 -7.91 -11.69 -0.48
N TYR A 61 -8.59 -12.74 -0.07
CA TYR A 61 -7.96 -14.01 0.27
C TYR A 61 -7.68 -14.84 -0.98
N VAL A 62 -6.44 -15.25 -1.13
CA VAL A 62 -5.95 -16.10 -2.21
C VAL A 62 -5.41 -17.38 -1.59
N GLY A 63 -6.25 -18.36 -1.41
CA GLY A 63 -5.91 -19.60 -0.73
C GLY A 63 -6.98 -20.69 -0.92
N HIS A 64 -6.64 -21.90 -0.47
CA HIS A 64 -7.52 -23.07 -0.59
C HIS A 64 -8.40 -23.29 0.65
N ASP A 65 -7.95 -22.82 1.82
CA ASP A 65 -8.61 -23.07 3.08
C ASP A 65 -9.98 -22.39 3.12
N SER A 66 -11.03 -23.20 3.27
CA SER A 66 -12.41 -22.72 3.35
C SER A 66 -12.77 -22.30 4.77
N ASP A 67 -12.23 -22.96 5.78
CA ASP A 67 -12.52 -22.69 7.18
C ASP A 67 -11.92 -21.33 7.57
N PHE A 68 -10.68 -21.06 7.15
CA PHE A 68 -10.07 -19.75 7.33
C PHE A 68 -10.86 -18.63 6.63
N TYR A 69 -11.37 -18.89 5.41
CA TYR A 69 -12.20 -17.90 4.73
C TYR A 69 -13.54 -17.67 5.41
N GLU A 70 -14.15 -18.71 5.97
CA GLU A 70 -15.38 -18.58 6.76
C GLU A 70 -15.13 -17.73 8.01
N ASP A 71 -14.00 -17.91 8.70
CA ASP A 71 -13.61 -17.09 9.84
C ASP A 71 -13.43 -15.63 9.43
N LEU A 72 -12.77 -15.36 8.29
CA LEU A 72 -12.69 -14.00 7.73
C LEU A 72 -14.07 -13.42 7.40
N ALA A 73 -14.96 -14.23 6.84
CA ALA A 73 -16.32 -13.79 6.50
C ALA A 73 -17.16 -13.47 7.74
N ARG A 74 -16.94 -14.20 8.84
CA ARG A 74 -17.59 -13.92 10.15
C ARG A 74 -17.17 -12.56 10.73
N LEU A 75 -15.96 -12.07 10.43
CA LEU A 75 -15.53 -10.75 10.89
C LEU A 75 -16.43 -9.63 10.38
N LYS A 76 -17.06 -9.81 9.21
CA LYS A 76 -18.02 -8.84 8.67
C LYS A 76 -19.24 -8.65 9.58
N GLN A 77 -19.60 -9.65 10.37
CA GLN A 77 -20.70 -9.55 11.33
C GLN A 77 -20.34 -8.64 12.51
N SER A 78 -19.06 -8.65 12.89
CA SER A 78 -18.54 -7.82 13.98
C SER A 78 -18.10 -6.42 13.52
N PHE A 79 -17.66 -6.29 12.26
CA PHE A 79 -17.11 -5.07 11.69
C PHE A 79 -17.74 -4.79 10.32
N THR A 80 -18.70 -3.88 10.28
CA THR A 80 -19.42 -3.50 9.04
C THR A 80 -18.50 -2.91 7.96
N GLN A 81 -17.32 -2.45 8.36
CA GLN A 81 -16.30 -1.87 7.47
C GLN A 81 -15.50 -2.93 6.70
N ILE A 82 -15.67 -4.22 6.97
CA ILE A 82 -14.90 -5.28 6.31
C ILE A 82 -15.67 -5.84 5.12
N THR A 83 -14.99 -5.90 3.99
CA THR A 83 -15.41 -6.65 2.80
C THR A 83 -14.39 -7.75 2.53
N THR A 84 -14.85 -9.00 2.43
CA THR A 84 -13.99 -10.16 2.15
C THR A 84 -14.32 -10.74 0.78
N THR A 85 -13.30 -11.13 0.03
CA THR A 85 -13.43 -11.80 -1.26
C THR A 85 -12.43 -12.94 -1.34
N LYS A 86 -12.88 -14.12 -1.75
CA LYS A 86 -12.02 -15.29 -2.00
C LYS A 86 -11.76 -15.43 -3.49
N ILE A 87 -10.50 -15.64 -3.84
CA ILE A 87 -10.11 -16.06 -5.19
C ILE A 87 -9.92 -17.55 -5.17
N GLN A 88 -10.73 -18.26 -5.96
CA GLN A 88 -10.53 -19.69 -6.18
C GLN A 88 -9.28 -19.90 -7.02
N LEU A 89 -8.36 -20.71 -6.51
CA LEU A 89 -7.12 -21.03 -7.20
C LEU A 89 -7.40 -22.08 -8.28
N ASP A 90 -7.04 -21.76 -9.51
CA ASP A 90 -7.02 -22.71 -10.63
C ASP A 90 -5.56 -23.12 -10.87
N PRO A 91 -5.21 -24.42 -10.80
CA PRO A 91 -3.83 -24.88 -11.05
C PRO A 91 -3.23 -24.47 -12.39
N ARG A 92 -4.08 -24.09 -13.36
CA ARG A 92 -3.65 -23.64 -14.67
C ARG A 92 -3.14 -22.20 -14.70
N PHE A 93 -3.46 -21.41 -13.66
CA PHE A 93 -3.08 -20.01 -13.60
C PHE A 93 -2.20 -19.76 -12.36
N PRO A 94 -1.00 -19.18 -12.57
CA PRO A 94 -0.14 -18.85 -11.44
C PRO A 94 -0.80 -17.79 -10.54
N ILE A 95 -0.66 -17.99 -9.23
CA ILE A 95 -1.09 -16.99 -8.24
C ILE A 95 -0.25 -15.75 -8.46
N SER A 96 -0.90 -14.62 -8.70
CA SER A 96 -0.22 -13.34 -8.84
C SER A 96 -0.84 -12.27 -7.94
N ARG A 97 0.01 -11.41 -7.40
CA ARG A 97 -0.41 -10.21 -6.65
C ARG A 97 -1.33 -9.34 -7.51
N LYS A 98 -1.06 -9.22 -8.77
CA LYS A 98 -1.86 -8.54 -9.79
C LYS A 98 -3.32 -9.00 -9.79
N MET A 99 -3.55 -10.32 -9.76
CA MET A 99 -4.91 -10.88 -9.72
C MET A 99 -5.64 -10.48 -8.44
N ALA A 100 -4.96 -10.59 -7.28
CA ALA A 100 -5.53 -10.19 -6.01
C ALA A 100 -5.87 -8.69 -5.96
N LEU A 101 -4.97 -7.84 -6.43
CA LEU A 101 -5.22 -6.40 -6.52
C LEU A 101 -6.37 -6.07 -7.47
N ASN A 102 -6.45 -6.71 -8.63
CA ASN A 102 -7.55 -6.49 -9.59
C ASN A 102 -8.91 -6.84 -8.98
N VAL A 103 -9.00 -7.98 -8.28
CA VAL A 103 -10.23 -8.37 -7.57
C VAL A 103 -10.53 -7.38 -6.45
N GLY A 104 -9.55 -6.99 -5.65
CA GLY A 104 -9.73 -6.01 -4.59
C GLY A 104 -10.20 -4.64 -5.08
N ILE A 105 -9.64 -4.15 -6.19
CA ILE A 105 -10.06 -2.89 -6.83
C ILE A 105 -11.51 -2.96 -7.31
N LYS A 106 -11.93 -4.10 -7.88
CA LYS A 106 -13.31 -4.30 -8.34
C LYS A 106 -14.29 -4.44 -7.17
N SER A 107 -13.87 -5.06 -6.08
CA SER A 107 -14.69 -5.26 -4.87
C SER A 107 -14.77 -4.02 -3.98
N ALA A 108 -13.83 -3.08 -4.10
CA ALA A 108 -13.84 -1.82 -3.37
C ALA A 108 -15.06 -0.97 -3.73
N HIS A 109 -15.71 -0.32 -2.76
CA HIS A 109 -16.86 0.54 -3.00
C HIS A 109 -16.44 1.97 -3.36
N TYR A 110 -15.39 2.47 -2.73
CA TYR A 110 -14.99 3.87 -2.87
C TYR A 110 -14.05 4.12 -4.06
N GLU A 111 -14.07 5.36 -4.54
CA GLU A 111 -13.24 5.83 -5.65
C GLU A 111 -11.75 5.87 -5.28
N CYS A 112 -11.44 6.34 -4.07
CA CYS A 112 -10.08 6.43 -3.56
C CYS A 112 -9.67 5.14 -2.86
N MET A 113 -8.58 4.54 -3.30
CA MET A 113 -8.10 3.26 -2.76
C MET A 113 -6.69 3.41 -2.22
N VAL A 114 -6.44 2.82 -1.05
CA VAL A 114 -5.11 2.69 -0.45
C VAL A 114 -4.74 1.22 -0.37
N PHE A 115 -3.52 0.90 -0.78
CA PHE A 115 -3.02 -0.46 -0.82
C PHE A 115 -1.98 -0.68 0.26
N THR A 116 -2.10 -1.80 0.95
CA THR A 116 -1.13 -2.24 1.94
C THR A 116 -0.93 -3.75 1.86
N SER A 117 -0.13 -4.32 2.75
CA SER A 117 0.08 -5.76 2.86
C SER A 117 -0.21 -6.23 4.27
N THR A 118 -0.36 -7.53 4.43
CA THR A 118 -0.57 -8.16 5.74
C THR A 118 0.60 -7.93 6.71
N ASP A 119 1.81 -7.71 6.19
CA ASP A 119 3.00 -7.47 7.02
C ASP A 119 3.20 -6.01 7.43
N ALA A 120 2.49 -5.08 6.79
CA ALA A 120 2.66 -3.65 7.03
C ALA A 120 1.67 -3.11 8.08
N VAL A 121 2.21 -2.49 9.12
CA VAL A 121 1.45 -2.03 10.29
C VAL A 121 1.47 -0.51 10.37
N PRO A 122 0.29 0.17 10.49
CA PRO A 122 0.21 1.59 10.76
C PRO A 122 0.89 1.93 12.10
N GLN A 123 1.68 3.00 12.10
CA GLN A 123 2.36 3.43 13.32
C GLN A 123 1.49 4.33 14.21
N THR A 124 0.41 4.84 13.67
CA THR A 124 -0.57 5.68 14.37
C THR A 124 -1.97 5.46 13.81
N ASP A 125 -2.96 5.91 14.54
CA ASP A 125 -4.37 5.98 14.13
C ASP A 125 -4.66 7.05 13.05
N ARG A 126 -3.64 7.83 12.65
CA ARG A 126 -3.75 8.91 11.66
C ARG A 126 -3.23 8.56 10.27
N TRP A 127 -2.79 7.33 10.07
CA TRP A 127 -2.26 6.91 8.78
C TRP A 127 -3.27 7.14 7.66
N LEU A 128 -4.49 6.62 7.82
CA LEU A 128 -5.51 6.67 6.78
C LEU A 128 -5.99 8.09 6.50
N SER A 129 -6.20 8.91 7.53
CA SER A 129 -6.60 10.31 7.36
C SER A 129 -5.55 11.13 6.60
N LEU A 130 -4.26 10.85 6.81
CA LEU A 130 -3.19 11.53 6.10
C LEU A 130 -3.05 11.06 4.64
N MET A 131 -3.29 9.77 4.38
CA MET A 131 -3.35 9.25 3.01
C MET A 131 -4.56 9.84 2.27
N ALA A 132 -5.72 9.89 2.90
CA ALA A 132 -6.93 10.51 2.34
C ALA A 132 -6.73 11.99 1.98
N LYS A 133 -6.06 12.76 2.85
CA LYS A 133 -5.65 14.14 2.54
C LYS A 133 -4.74 14.25 1.32
N GLY A 134 -3.99 13.20 1.02
CA GLY A 134 -3.20 13.12 -0.20
C GLY A 134 -4.06 13.16 -1.45
N PHE A 135 -5.20 12.47 -1.46
CA PHE A 135 -6.13 12.46 -2.58
C PHE A 135 -6.77 13.82 -2.87
N MET A 136 -6.87 14.68 -1.87
CA MET A 136 -7.31 16.07 -2.11
C MET A 136 -6.37 16.86 -3.03
N ARG A 137 -5.16 16.36 -3.31
CA ARG A 137 -4.09 17.08 -4.04
C ARG A 137 -3.47 16.28 -5.17
N GLY A 138 -3.96 15.10 -5.42
CA GLY A 138 -3.50 14.22 -6.49
C GLY A 138 -4.25 12.91 -6.49
N GLU A 139 -4.40 12.31 -7.66
CA GLU A 139 -5.14 11.04 -7.83
C GLU A 139 -4.31 9.82 -7.43
N ILE A 140 -3.00 10.00 -7.29
CA ILE A 140 -2.06 9.00 -6.80
C ILE A 140 -1.43 9.52 -5.52
N VAL A 141 -1.46 8.70 -4.47
CA VAL A 141 -0.87 9.03 -3.19
C VAL A 141 0.22 8.02 -2.89
N VAL A 142 1.41 8.51 -2.51
CA VAL A 142 2.53 7.66 -2.13
C VAL A 142 3.02 8.04 -0.74
N GLY A 143 3.10 7.05 0.13
CA GLY A 143 3.61 7.16 1.50
C GLY A 143 4.90 6.36 1.68
N TYR A 144 5.47 6.39 2.86
CA TYR A 144 6.66 5.62 3.23
C TYR A 144 6.28 4.38 4.04
N CYS A 145 6.91 3.25 3.70
CA CYS A 145 6.88 2.04 4.51
C CYS A 145 8.32 1.66 4.89
N GLY A 146 8.63 1.70 6.17
CA GLY A 146 9.90 1.29 6.72
C GLY A 146 9.87 -0.14 7.23
N VAL A 147 11.00 -0.60 7.78
CA VAL A 147 11.11 -1.89 8.47
C VAL A 147 10.97 -1.70 9.97
N GLU A 148 10.29 -2.61 10.65
CA GLU A 148 10.13 -2.61 12.10
C GLU A 148 11.47 -2.61 12.81
N ARG A 149 11.56 -1.86 13.93
CA ARG A 149 12.78 -1.80 14.73
C ARG A 149 12.91 -3.03 15.62
N ARG A 150 13.94 -3.82 15.35
CA ARG A 150 14.37 -4.95 16.20
C ARG A 150 15.83 -4.79 16.59
N LYS A 151 16.24 -5.50 17.64
CA LYS A 151 17.67 -5.55 18.06
C LYS A 151 18.47 -6.34 17.02
N GLY A 152 19.74 -5.94 16.83
CA GLY A 152 20.72 -6.66 15.99
C GLY A 152 21.14 -5.90 14.72
N PHE A 153 22.36 -6.20 14.27
CA PHE A 153 23.00 -5.55 13.13
C PHE A 153 22.24 -5.79 11.81
N ALA A 154 21.72 -7.00 11.60
CA ALA A 154 20.94 -7.32 10.40
C ALA A 154 19.71 -6.42 10.26
N ASN A 155 18.95 -6.19 11.34
CA ASN A 155 17.79 -5.30 11.29
C ASN A 155 18.20 -3.85 11.04
N TYR A 156 19.32 -3.41 11.62
CA TYR A 156 19.85 -2.07 11.34
C TYR A 156 20.17 -1.89 9.85
N MET A 157 20.85 -2.86 9.24
CA MET A 157 21.18 -2.85 7.81
C MET A 157 19.92 -2.85 6.91
N MET A 158 18.93 -3.70 7.23
CA MET A 158 17.65 -3.73 6.50
C MET A 158 16.93 -2.39 6.55
N ARG A 159 16.86 -1.78 7.73
CA ARG A 159 16.21 -0.47 7.90
C ARG A 159 16.91 0.64 7.14
N THR A 160 18.26 0.66 7.22
CA THR A 160 19.07 1.65 6.50
C THR A 160 18.98 1.46 4.99
N GLY A 161 19.05 0.22 4.51
CA GLY A 161 18.87 -0.09 3.08
C GLY A 161 17.51 0.33 2.55
N ARG A 162 16.43 0.00 3.28
CA ARG A 162 15.06 0.42 2.92
C ARG A 162 14.92 1.95 2.91
N MET A 163 15.51 2.63 3.89
CA MET A 163 15.48 4.09 3.96
C MET A 163 16.23 4.73 2.78
N MET A 164 17.43 4.25 2.46
CA MET A 164 18.23 4.77 1.33
C MET A 164 17.51 4.56 -0.01
N GLN A 165 16.96 3.37 -0.22
CA GLN A 165 16.19 3.04 -1.41
C GLN A 165 14.96 3.94 -1.54
N SER A 166 14.21 4.12 -0.44
CA SER A 166 13.03 4.97 -0.42
C SER A 166 13.37 6.45 -0.62
N ALA A 167 14.46 6.93 -0.06
CA ALA A 167 14.90 8.30 -0.24
C ALA A 167 15.12 8.65 -1.72
N ALA A 168 15.59 7.70 -2.52
CA ALA A 168 15.86 7.92 -3.95
C ALA A 168 14.56 8.23 -4.73
N TRP A 169 13.52 7.40 -4.60
CA TRP A 169 12.26 7.65 -5.31
C TRP A 169 11.45 8.80 -4.68
N ILE A 170 11.48 8.95 -3.33
CA ILE A 170 10.85 10.08 -2.63
C ILE A 170 11.43 11.41 -3.12
N ALA A 171 12.75 11.51 -3.22
CA ALA A 171 13.40 12.75 -3.70
C ALA A 171 12.93 13.14 -5.10
N ARG A 172 12.72 12.16 -5.97
CA ARG A 172 12.16 12.40 -7.31
C ARG A 172 10.69 12.79 -7.27
N ALA A 173 9.89 12.08 -6.46
CA ALA A 173 8.46 12.35 -6.32
C ALA A 173 8.20 13.78 -5.77
N VAL A 174 8.98 14.22 -4.78
CA VAL A 174 8.95 15.59 -4.24
C VAL A 174 9.25 16.64 -5.31
N GLN A 175 10.11 16.32 -6.29
CA GLN A 175 10.45 17.17 -7.42
C GLN A 175 9.45 17.08 -8.59
N ARG A 176 8.29 16.47 -8.40
CA ARG A 176 7.27 16.21 -9.45
C ARG A 176 7.79 15.31 -10.59
N ARG A 177 8.68 14.39 -10.27
CA ARG A 177 9.23 13.38 -11.18
C ARG A 177 9.08 12.00 -10.59
N ALA A 178 7.89 11.73 -10.02
CA ALA A 178 7.55 10.43 -9.47
C ALA A 178 7.61 9.36 -10.57
N TYR A 179 8.17 8.21 -10.23
CA TYR A 179 8.26 7.06 -11.14
C TYR A 179 7.97 5.75 -10.42
N ARG A 180 7.85 5.79 -9.08
CA ARG A 180 7.67 4.63 -8.23
C ARG A 180 7.03 5.03 -6.91
N GLY A 181 6.39 4.07 -6.25
CA GLY A 181 5.96 4.13 -4.86
C GLY A 181 6.47 2.93 -4.08
N THR A 182 6.07 2.79 -2.82
CA THR A 182 6.27 1.55 -2.07
C THR A 182 5.04 0.66 -2.24
N LEU A 183 5.26 -0.66 -2.34
CA LEU A 183 4.19 -1.65 -2.51
C LEU A 183 3.25 -1.77 -1.29
N HIS A 184 3.61 -1.16 -0.16
CA HIS A 184 2.91 -1.33 1.10
C HIS A 184 2.21 -0.06 1.60
N ASN A 185 2.41 1.08 0.95
CA ASN A 185 1.83 2.35 1.38
C ASN A 185 1.66 3.31 0.19
N TYR A 186 0.72 3.02 -0.67
CA TYR A 186 0.37 3.84 -1.81
C TYR A 186 -1.14 3.77 -2.07
N GLY A 187 -1.63 4.65 -2.89
CA GLY A 187 -3.03 4.64 -3.28
C GLY A 187 -3.24 5.32 -4.62
N PHE A 188 -4.34 5.00 -5.27
CA PHE A 188 -4.79 5.67 -6.48
C PHE A 188 -6.32 5.59 -6.61
N THR A 189 -6.88 6.40 -7.51
CA THR A 189 -8.30 6.41 -7.80
C THR A 189 -8.67 5.31 -8.78
N LYS A 190 -9.91 4.79 -8.70
CA LYS A 190 -10.46 3.87 -9.69
C LYS A 190 -10.42 4.45 -11.10
N ARG A 191 -10.66 5.75 -11.22
CA ARG A 191 -10.60 6.47 -12.50
C ARG A 191 -9.27 6.28 -13.21
N ILE A 192 -8.14 6.45 -12.50
CA ILE A 192 -6.81 6.23 -13.07
C ILE A 192 -6.61 4.76 -13.47
N TYR A 193 -7.05 3.84 -12.61
CA TYR A 193 -6.90 2.42 -12.88
C TYR A 193 -7.64 1.98 -14.14
N PHE A 194 -8.93 2.27 -14.22
CA PHE A 194 -9.75 1.88 -15.37
C PHE A 194 -9.40 2.69 -16.62
N GLY A 195 -9.06 3.97 -16.50
CA GLY A 195 -8.62 4.82 -17.61
C GLY A 195 -7.33 4.34 -18.28
N ALA A 196 -6.46 3.65 -17.53
CA ALA A 196 -5.25 3.02 -18.07
C ALA A 196 -5.45 1.54 -18.45
N ASN A 197 -6.68 1.02 -18.49
CA ASN A 197 -7.02 -0.39 -18.69
C ASN A 197 -6.40 -1.34 -17.65
N GLY A 198 -6.16 -0.83 -16.45
CA GLY A 198 -5.64 -1.59 -15.32
C GLY A 198 -4.32 -2.28 -15.59
N PHE A 199 -4.17 -3.50 -15.08
CA PHE A 199 -2.97 -4.34 -15.27
C PHE A 199 -3.01 -5.21 -16.52
N SER A 200 -3.99 -5.05 -17.43
CA SER A 200 -4.22 -5.98 -18.55
C SER A 200 -3.07 -6.07 -19.56
N HIS A 201 -2.24 -5.03 -19.63
CA HIS A 201 -1.10 -4.98 -20.58
C HIS A 201 0.20 -5.54 -20.03
N LEU A 202 0.21 -5.95 -18.76
CA LEU A 202 1.42 -6.35 -18.08
C LEU A 202 1.51 -7.87 -18.05
N ASN A 203 2.33 -8.44 -18.91
CA ASN A 203 2.58 -9.89 -18.98
C ASN A 203 3.63 -10.38 -17.98
N MET A 204 3.86 -9.61 -16.90
CA MET A 204 4.87 -9.93 -15.89
C MET A 204 4.19 -10.40 -14.60
N ASN A 205 4.85 -11.29 -13.86
CA ASN A 205 4.38 -11.81 -12.57
C ASN A 205 4.97 -11.04 -11.36
N ILE A 206 5.92 -10.13 -11.59
CA ILE A 206 6.62 -9.37 -10.56
C ILE A 206 6.88 -7.96 -11.10
N GLY A 207 6.62 -6.93 -10.29
CA GLY A 207 6.88 -5.53 -10.65
C GLY A 207 5.78 -4.85 -11.46
N GLU A 208 4.64 -5.51 -11.64
CA GLU A 208 3.48 -4.97 -12.34
C GLU A 208 2.97 -3.66 -11.73
N ASP A 209 3.04 -3.53 -10.40
CA ASP A 209 2.63 -2.31 -9.69
C ASP A 209 3.51 -1.12 -10.07
N ASP A 210 4.83 -1.33 -10.15
CA ASP A 210 5.78 -0.29 -10.51
C ASP A 210 5.60 0.15 -11.97
N LEU A 211 5.38 -0.78 -12.89
CA LEU A 211 5.14 -0.46 -14.30
C LEU A 211 3.81 0.27 -14.51
N PHE A 212 2.76 -0.16 -13.80
CA PHE A 212 1.49 0.55 -13.80
C PHE A 212 1.67 1.97 -13.29
N MET A 213 2.33 2.13 -12.13
CA MET A 213 2.59 3.44 -11.55
C MET A 213 3.42 4.34 -12.47
N GLN A 214 4.47 3.82 -13.12
CA GLN A 214 5.26 4.58 -14.10
C GLN A 214 4.42 5.09 -15.27
N ARG A 215 3.46 4.31 -15.72
CA ARG A 215 2.58 4.66 -16.83
C ARG A 215 1.59 5.76 -16.48
N VAL A 216 1.05 5.73 -15.25
CA VAL A 216 -0.04 6.64 -14.84
C VAL A 216 0.43 7.86 -14.05
N MET A 217 1.65 7.83 -13.51
CA MET A 217 2.22 8.95 -12.78
C MET A 217 2.58 10.12 -13.71
N THR A 218 2.07 11.29 -13.37
CA THR A 218 2.41 12.54 -14.03
C THR A 218 2.98 13.55 -13.04
N ARG A 219 3.41 14.69 -13.52
CA ARG A 219 3.96 15.78 -12.66
C ARG A 219 2.93 16.32 -11.68
N ASP A 220 1.65 16.25 -12.04
CA ASP A 220 0.59 16.96 -11.33
C ASP A 220 -0.39 16.06 -10.59
N ASN A 221 -0.42 14.74 -10.88
CA ASN A 221 -1.37 13.83 -10.26
C ASN A 221 -0.83 13.04 -9.06
N VAL A 222 0.46 13.19 -8.69
CA VAL A 222 1.07 12.46 -7.56
C VAL A 222 1.21 13.33 -6.33
N SER A 223 0.64 12.89 -5.22
CA SER A 223 0.76 13.47 -3.89
C SER A 223 1.67 12.61 -3.02
N VAL A 224 2.62 13.24 -2.32
CA VAL A 224 3.61 12.52 -1.48
C VAL A 224 3.32 12.81 -0.01
N ILE A 225 3.18 11.76 0.80
CA ILE A 225 2.92 11.88 2.23
C ILE A 225 4.17 11.45 3.01
N LEU A 226 4.86 12.42 3.58
CA LEU A 226 6.11 12.21 4.34
C LEU A 226 5.91 12.36 5.85
N SER A 227 4.67 12.51 6.32
CA SER A 227 4.40 12.58 7.76
C SER A 227 4.83 11.28 8.45
N PRO A 228 5.61 11.32 9.54
CA PRO A 228 5.92 10.13 10.33
C PRO A 228 4.66 9.40 10.83
N ARG A 229 3.55 10.13 11.01
CA ARG A 229 2.25 9.57 11.44
C ARG A 229 1.54 8.79 10.33
N ALA A 230 1.93 8.97 9.07
CA ALA A 230 1.43 8.20 7.93
C ALA A 230 2.36 7.05 7.53
N THR A 231 3.38 6.77 8.34
CA THR A 231 4.33 5.70 8.05
C THR A 231 3.74 4.35 8.42
N LEU A 232 3.91 3.38 7.53
CA LEU A 232 3.77 1.96 7.85
C LEU A 232 5.13 1.36 8.19
N ARG A 233 5.12 0.27 8.94
CA ARG A 233 6.30 -0.55 9.17
C ARG A 233 6.01 -2.01 8.89
N GLU A 234 6.85 -2.57 8.05
CA GLU A 234 6.82 -3.98 7.68
C GLU A 234 7.48 -4.83 8.76
N LYS A 235 6.78 -5.86 9.23
CA LYS A 235 7.37 -6.90 10.07
C LYS A 235 8.29 -7.76 9.19
N THR A 236 9.50 -8.03 9.66
CA THR A 236 10.46 -8.89 8.97
C THR A 236 10.57 -10.22 9.71
N TRP A 237 10.43 -11.31 8.99
CA TRP A 237 10.46 -12.66 9.55
C TRP A 237 11.81 -13.36 9.40
N GLY A 238 12.74 -12.74 8.67
CA GLY A 238 14.00 -13.34 8.30
C GLY A 238 15.24 -12.57 8.76
N GLY A 239 16.39 -13.25 8.75
CA GLY A 239 17.71 -12.68 8.96
C GLY A 239 18.30 -12.07 7.67
N MET A 240 19.65 -11.91 7.66
CA MET A 240 20.40 -11.32 6.55
C MET A 240 20.16 -12.05 5.21
N GLY A 241 20.05 -13.39 5.23
CA GLY A 241 19.78 -14.19 4.02
C GLY A 241 18.44 -13.87 3.38
N TRP A 242 17.39 -13.72 4.18
CA TRP A 242 16.09 -13.29 3.69
C TRP A 242 16.16 -11.89 3.06
N TRP A 243 16.84 -10.95 3.71
CA TRP A 243 17.01 -9.60 3.17
C TRP A 243 17.78 -9.59 1.84
N MET A 244 18.86 -10.37 1.74
CA MET A 244 19.60 -10.52 0.49
C MET A 244 18.74 -11.10 -0.63
N SER A 245 17.83 -12.04 -0.32
CA SER A 245 16.87 -12.54 -1.33
C SER A 245 15.89 -11.46 -1.78
N GLN A 246 15.41 -10.61 -0.87
CA GLN A 246 14.49 -9.51 -1.21
C GLN A 246 15.14 -8.45 -2.11
N LEU A 247 16.45 -8.20 -1.99
CA LEU A 247 17.15 -7.25 -2.85
C LEU A 247 17.13 -7.64 -4.35
N ARG A 248 16.87 -8.92 -4.66
CA ARG A 248 16.72 -9.39 -6.05
C ARG A 248 15.41 -8.97 -6.69
N TYR A 249 14.42 -8.56 -5.89
CA TYR A 249 13.09 -8.13 -6.35
C TYR A 249 12.91 -6.61 -6.38
N TYR A 250 13.94 -5.88 -6.00
CA TYR A 250 13.99 -4.42 -5.98
C TYR A 250 15.07 -3.86 -6.91
#